data_d0d649bd9f645fdd6314d862349044f6
#
_entry.id   d0d649bd9f645fdd6314d862349044f6
#
_cell.length_a   1.000
_cell.length_b   1.000
_cell.length_c   1.000
_cell.angle_alpha   90.00
_cell.angle_beta   90.00
_cell.angle_gamma   90.00
#
_symmetry.space_group_name_H-M   'P 1'
#
loop_
_entity.id
_entity.type
_entity.pdbx_description
1 polymer ?
#
loop_
_entity_poly.entity_id
_entity_poly.type
_entity_poly.pdbx_seq_one_letter_code
_entity_poly.pdbx_strand_id
1 'polypeptide(L)'
;MARFTNPGDGGGSGVPGPAGPQGEQGIPGIDGADALWNFVGEYDNGADYNIGDVVTYNGGTYYRVGEPNPGYPPGTSYWTIIAEPGADGADGSDANLDTGTTTINSYNPVWSGTGLTYTNTPATGSYIKIGNLVQVQIDVVLTNVSNFGTGQYSLTLPFASKYHTDVYGGSVHDITNQGIDHYSLKGHLAPSSITMTIWNLASAAQDEPMTHNTPFNLAQADRFHMSFSYICE
;
A
#
# COMPACT_ATOMS: atom_id res chain seq x y z
N MET A 1 -20.79 58.40 -57.24
CA MET A 1 -20.04 57.53 -56.36
C MET A 1 -20.29 56.08 -56.74
N ALA A 2 -19.37 55.49 -57.47
CA ALA A 2 -19.49 54.11 -57.92
C ALA A 2 -18.87 53.20 -56.88
N ARG A 3 -19.62 52.19 -56.42
CA ARG A 3 -19.20 51.20 -55.45
C ARG A 3 -18.56 50.06 -56.24
N PHE A 4 -17.28 49.78 -55.98
CA PHE A 4 -16.62 48.61 -56.51
C PHE A 4 -17.08 47.40 -55.73
N THR A 5 -17.68 46.44 -56.34
CA THR A 5 -17.92 45.09 -55.82
C THR A 5 -16.75 44.22 -56.26
N ASN A 6 -16.11 43.62 -55.35
CA ASN A 6 -15.03 42.62 -55.53
C ASN A 6 -15.67 41.30 -55.97
N PRO A 7 -15.35 40.73 -57.12
CA PRO A 7 -15.86 39.40 -57.45
C PRO A 7 -14.87 38.31 -57.02
N GLY A 8 -15.36 37.41 -56.21
CA GLY A 8 -14.99 36.03 -56.29
C GLY A 8 -13.91 35.53 -55.36
N ASP A 9 -14.32 35.19 -54.14
CA ASP A 9 -13.66 34.11 -53.41
C ASP A 9 -14.26 32.78 -53.87
N GLY A 10 -13.75 32.27 -54.97
CA GLY A 10 -13.90 30.86 -55.34
C GLY A 10 -12.90 30.02 -54.59
N GLY A 11 -13.26 29.65 -53.33
CA GLY A 11 -12.50 28.67 -52.57
C GLY A 11 -12.64 27.29 -53.23
N GLY A 12 -11.80 27.01 -54.21
CA GLY A 12 -11.61 25.64 -54.66
C GLY A 12 -10.91 24.82 -53.56
N SER A 13 -11.65 23.90 -52.95
CA SER A 13 -11.02 22.85 -52.13
C SER A 13 -10.18 21.96 -53.06
N GLY A 14 -8.91 22.31 -53.22
CA GLY A 14 -7.97 21.46 -53.94
C GLY A 14 -7.88 20.10 -53.22
N VAL A 15 -8.19 19.04 -53.96
CA VAL A 15 -7.92 17.69 -53.49
C VAL A 15 -6.42 17.60 -53.22
N PRO A 16 -5.97 17.11 -52.03
CA PRO A 16 -4.55 16.91 -51.80
C PRO A 16 -3.96 16.04 -52.91
N GLY A 17 -2.81 16.42 -53.41
CA GLY A 17 -2.09 15.61 -54.38
C GLY A 17 -1.75 14.23 -53.84
N PRO A 18 -1.56 13.24 -54.74
CA PRO A 18 -1.16 11.91 -54.32
C PRO A 18 0.14 11.97 -53.49
N ALA A 19 0.23 11.10 -52.49
CA ALA A 19 1.46 10.96 -51.71
C ALA A 19 2.65 10.66 -52.64
N GLY A 20 3.78 11.29 -52.38
CA GLY A 20 5.00 11.03 -53.12
C GLY A 20 5.42 9.56 -53.04
N PRO A 21 6.19 9.06 -54.01
CA PRO A 21 6.68 7.69 -53.95
C PRO A 21 7.49 7.45 -52.69
N GLN A 22 7.37 6.25 -52.15
CA GLN A 22 8.19 5.81 -51.00
C GLN A 22 9.68 5.89 -51.39
N GLY A 23 10.50 6.43 -50.49
CA GLY A 23 11.95 6.47 -50.67
C GLY A 23 12.54 5.08 -50.88
N GLU A 24 13.61 5.01 -51.63
CA GLU A 24 14.30 3.76 -51.88
C GLU A 24 14.80 3.14 -50.59
N GLN A 25 14.72 1.81 -50.50
CA GLN A 25 15.25 1.06 -49.35
C GLN A 25 16.77 1.31 -49.27
N GLY A 26 17.25 1.63 -48.04
CA GLY A 26 18.68 1.78 -47.81
C GLY A 26 19.44 0.51 -48.19
N ILE A 27 20.67 0.68 -48.65
CA ILE A 27 21.57 -0.42 -48.96
C ILE A 27 21.72 -1.32 -47.73
N PRO A 28 21.77 -2.66 -47.88
CA PRO A 28 22.09 -3.56 -46.76
C PRO A 28 23.38 -3.13 -46.10
N GLY A 29 23.40 -3.20 -44.74
CA GLY A 29 24.63 -2.96 -43.99
C GLY A 29 25.70 -3.98 -44.44
N ILE A 30 26.97 -3.59 -44.37
CA ILE A 30 28.11 -4.52 -44.57
C ILE A 30 27.98 -5.58 -43.50
N ASP A 31 28.09 -6.86 -43.88
CA ASP A 31 28.21 -7.97 -42.93
C ASP A 31 29.31 -7.64 -41.93
N GLY A 32 29.01 -7.65 -40.64
CA GLY A 32 30.03 -7.51 -39.61
C GLY A 32 31.08 -8.57 -39.79
N ALA A 33 32.35 -8.23 -39.58
CA ALA A 33 33.41 -9.25 -39.52
C ALA A 33 32.96 -10.36 -38.56
N ASP A 34 33.13 -11.64 -38.97
CA ASP A 34 32.80 -12.78 -38.15
C ASP A 34 33.47 -12.60 -36.79
N ALA A 35 32.68 -12.22 -35.80
CA ALA A 35 33.12 -12.25 -34.41
C ALA A 35 33.27 -13.69 -34.05
N LEU A 36 34.50 -14.17 -33.88
CA LEU A 36 34.83 -15.52 -33.44
C LEU A 36 34.43 -15.71 -31.98
N TRP A 37 33.15 -15.50 -31.68
CA TRP A 37 32.62 -15.72 -30.35
C TRP A 37 32.18 -17.18 -30.22
N ASN A 38 32.79 -17.89 -29.28
CA ASN A 38 32.41 -19.24 -28.94
C ASN A 38 31.60 -19.24 -27.63
N PHE A 39 30.30 -19.45 -27.71
CA PHE A 39 29.45 -19.51 -26.52
C PHE A 39 29.63 -20.84 -25.80
N VAL A 40 30.26 -20.83 -24.64
CA VAL A 40 30.62 -22.00 -23.84
C VAL A 40 29.53 -22.34 -22.81
N GLY A 41 28.80 -21.34 -22.32
CA GLY A 41 27.79 -21.55 -21.30
C GLY A 41 28.11 -20.81 -19.99
N GLU A 42 27.72 -21.38 -18.85
CA GLU A 42 28.03 -20.83 -17.54
C GLU A 42 29.52 -21.01 -17.20
N TYR A 43 30.12 -20.03 -16.57
CA TYR A 43 31.52 -20.07 -16.16
C TYR A 43 31.75 -21.17 -15.11
N ASP A 44 32.76 -22.03 -15.35
CA ASP A 44 33.26 -23.03 -14.42
C ASP A 44 34.71 -22.69 -14.06
N ASN A 45 35.00 -22.53 -12.78
CA ASN A 45 36.32 -22.18 -12.27
C ASN A 45 37.40 -23.26 -12.54
N GLY A 46 37.00 -24.50 -12.85
CA GLY A 46 37.89 -25.60 -13.17
C GLY A 46 38.13 -25.81 -14.68
N ALA A 47 37.41 -25.06 -15.52
CA ALA A 47 37.53 -25.22 -16.98
C ALA A 47 38.58 -24.28 -17.58
N ASP A 48 39.16 -24.72 -18.69
CA ASP A 48 40.04 -23.90 -19.52
C ASP A 48 39.23 -23.13 -20.58
N TYR A 49 39.56 -21.86 -20.76
CA TYR A 49 38.89 -20.98 -21.71
C TYR A 49 39.91 -20.38 -22.70
N ASN A 50 39.55 -20.31 -23.95
CA ASN A 50 40.34 -19.68 -24.99
C ASN A 50 39.95 -18.21 -25.19
N ILE A 51 40.84 -17.42 -25.76
CA ILE A 51 40.46 -16.07 -26.23
C ILE A 51 39.36 -16.25 -27.27
N GLY A 52 38.27 -15.54 -27.15
CA GLY A 52 37.09 -15.68 -27.98
C GLY A 52 35.93 -16.43 -27.32
N ASP A 53 36.16 -17.12 -26.21
CA ASP A 53 35.09 -17.77 -25.46
C ASP A 53 34.20 -16.78 -24.76
N VAL A 54 32.90 -17.05 -24.80
CA VAL A 54 31.84 -16.25 -24.14
C VAL A 54 31.18 -17.10 -23.10
N VAL A 55 31.08 -16.58 -21.88
CA VAL A 55 30.45 -17.27 -20.74
C VAL A 55 29.42 -16.37 -20.07
N THR A 56 28.48 -16.99 -19.38
CA THR A 56 27.63 -16.31 -18.42
C THR A 56 28.22 -16.47 -17.02
N TYR A 57 28.16 -15.39 -16.21
CA TYR A 57 28.61 -15.41 -14.83
C TYR A 57 27.87 -14.33 -14.01
N ASN A 58 27.27 -14.73 -12.90
CA ASN A 58 26.52 -13.81 -12.03
C ASN A 58 25.50 -12.95 -12.79
N GLY A 59 24.79 -13.53 -13.75
CA GLY A 59 23.76 -12.85 -14.55
C GLY A 59 24.27 -11.96 -15.68
N GLY A 60 25.60 -11.73 -15.76
CA GLY A 60 26.25 -11.03 -16.87
C GLY A 60 26.82 -11.97 -17.93
N THR A 61 27.19 -11.42 -19.08
CA THR A 61 27.85 -12.13 -20.18
C THR A 61 29.22 -11.52 -20.41
N TYR A 62 30.23 -12.37 -20.53
CA TYR A 62 31.63 -11.99 -20.58
C TYR A 62 32.35 -12.67 -21.73
N TYR A 63 33.25 -11.95 -22.35
CA TYR A 63 34.11 -12.39 -23.43
C TYR A 63 35.57 -12.51 -22.98
N ARG A 64 36.22 -13.63 -23.28
CA ARG A 64 37.60 -13.89 -22.91
C ARG A 64 38.57 -13.13 -23.83
N VAL A 65 39.43 -12.26 -23.24
CA VAL A 65 40.36 -11.39 -23.95
C VAL A 65 41.84 -11.71 -23.68
N GLY A 66 42.16 -12.56 -22.71
CA GLY A 66 43.56 -12.76 -22.30
C GLY A 66 43.84 -14.08 -21.63
N GLU A 67 45.14 -14.41 -21.54
CA GLU A 67 45.76 -15.49 -20.78
C GLU A 67 46.32 -14.94 -19.43
N PRO A 68 46.53 -15.80 -18.41
CA PRO A 68 46.54 -17.24 -18.33
C PRO A 68 45.24 -17.86 -17.86
N ASN A 69 45.20 -19.21 -17.94
CA ASN A 69 44.16 -20.11 -17.52
C ASN A 69 44.71 -21.18 -16.57
N PRO A 70 43.92 -21.86 -15.73
CA PRO A 70 42.57 -21.60 -15.23
C PRO A 70 42.56 -20.69 -13.96
N GLY A 71 41.36 -20.41 -13.43
CA GLY A 71 41.21 -19.81 -12.08
C GLY A 71 41.06 -18.26 -12.01
N TYR A 72 40.87 -17.61 -13.15
CA TYR A 72 40.58 -16.20 -13.20
C TYR A 72 39.11 -15.94 -13.63
N PRO A 73 38.19 -15.72 -12.70
CA PRO A 73 36.79 -15.54 -13.01
C PRO A 73 36.50 -14.26 -13.81
N PRO A 74 35.35 -14.19 -14.51
CA PRO A 74 34.83 -12.94 -15.07
C PRO A 74 34.82 -11.81 -14.04
N GLY A 75 35.12 -10.59 -14.51
CA GLY A 75 35.38 -9.43 -13.64
C GLY A 75 36.87 -9.15 -13.41
N THR A 76 37.78 -10.00 -13.86
CA THR A 76 39.23 -9.74 -13.93
C THR A 76 39.61 -9.15 -15.29
N SER A 77 40.88 -8.67 -15.42
CA SER A 77 41.37 -8.07 -16.67
C SER A 77 41.43 -9.02 -17.87
N TYR A 78 41.21 -10.29 -17.64
CA TYR A 78 41.21 -11.32 -18.71
C TYR A 78 39.85 -11.52 -19.36
N TRP A 79 38.85 -10.83 -18.87
CA TRP A 79 37.48 -10.88 -19.37
C TRP A 79 36.94 -9.47 -19.62
N THR A 80 36.21 -9.30 -20.70
CA THR A 80 35.49 -8.07 -21.01
C THR A 80 33.99 -8.36 -20.90
N ILE A 81 33.26 -7.49 -20.20
CA ILE A 81 31.81 -7.60 -20.11
C ILE A 81 31.18 -7.22 -21.45
N ILE A 82 30.27 -8.07 -21.95
CA ILE A 82 29.49 -7.81 -23.15
C ILE A 82 28.08 -7.35 -22.77
N ALA A 83 27.50 -7.97 -21.75
CA ALA A 83 26.19 -7.59 -21.21
C ALA A 83 26.24 -7.60 -19.69
N GLU A 84 25.83 -6.50 -19.10
CA GLU A 84 25.64 -6.37 -17.66
C GLU A 84 24.53 -7.30 -17.18
N PRO A 85 24.56 -7.80 -15.93
CA PRO A 85 23.40 -8.39 -15.31
C PRO A 85 22.18 -7.48 -15.44
N GLY A 86 21.02 -8.04 -15.73
CA GLY A 86 19.78 -7.25 -15.65
C GLY A 86 19.65 -6.64 -14.25
N ALA A 87 19.17 -5.41 -14.17
CA ALA A 87 18.82 -4.84 -12.89
C ALA A 87 17.81 -5.75 -12.19
N ASP A 88 17.98 -5.98 -10.89
CA ASP A 88 16.97 -6.63 -10.09
C ASP A 88 15.63 -5.90 -10.32
N GLY A 89 14.57 -6.67 -10.52
CA GLY A 89 13.23 -6.08 -10.65
C GLY A 89 13.01 -5.16 -9.46
N ALA A 90 12.48 -3.96 -9.72
CA ALA A 90 12.10 -3.08 -8.64
C ALA A 90 11.20 -3.87 -7.68
N ASP A 91 11.53 -3.84 -6.39
CA ASP A 91 10.65 -4.37 -5.35
C ASP A 91 9.25 -3.81 -5.58
N GLY A 92 8.25 -4.68 -5.60
CA GLY A 92 6.87 -4.25 -5.82
C GLY A 92 6.56 -3.10 -4.86
N SER A 93 6.25 -1.94 -5.39
CA SER A 93 6.10 -0.67 -4.64
C SER A 93 4.95 -0.67 -3.62
N ASP A 94 4.23 -1.78 -3.48
CA ASP A 94 3.03 -1.87 -2.64
C ASP A 94 3.14 -2.81 -1.45
N ALA A 95 4.22 -3.54 -1.32
CA ALA A 95 4.51 -4.23 -0.07
C ALA A 95 5.65 -3.50 0.63
N ASN A 96 5.34 -2.38 1.25
CA ASN A 96 6.17 -1.93 2.37
C ASN A 96 5.93 -2.87 3.57
N LEU A 97 6.09 -4.16 3.33
CA LEU A 97 6.52 -5.17 4.27
C LEU A 97 8.04 -4.98 4.40
N ASP A 98 8.43 -3.73 4.64
CA ASP A 98 9.78 -3.39 4.92
C ASP A 98 10.23 -4.24 6.11
N THR A 99 11.18 -5.13 5.84
CA THR A 99 12.25 -5.55 6.74
C THR A 99 11.91 -5.49 8.23
N GLY A 100 10.74 -6.01 8.62
CA GLY A 100 10.48 -6.40 10.01
C GLY A 100 10.19 -5.29 11.02
N THR A 101 9.96 -4.06 10.60
CA THR A 101 9.54 -2.99 11.52
C THR A 101 8.16 -2.46 11.15
N THR A 102 7.13 -3.28 11.36
CA THR A 102 5.77 -2.74 11.38
C THR A 102 5.68 -1.80 12.58
N THR A 103 5.76 -0.51 12.34
CA THR A 103 5.72 0.49 13.41
C THR A 103 4.32 0.55 13.99
N ILE A 104 4.22 0.30 15.28
CA ILE A 104 3.00 0.57 16.04
C ILE A 104 2.95 2.08 16.28
N ASN A 105 1.94 2.73 15.73
CA ASN A 105 1.71 4.14 15.90
C ASN A 105 0.68 4.38 17.00
N SER A 106 0.90 5.40 17.83
CA SER A 106 -0.08 5.84 18.82
C SER A 106 -0.97 6.93 18.24
N TYR A 107 -2.24 6.96 18.65
CA TYR A 107 -3.15 8.06 18.38
C TYR A 107 -4.09 8.25 19.57
N ASN A 108 -4.78 9.39 19.63
CA ASN A 108 -5.70 9.71 20.71
C ASN A 108 -7.15 9.65 20.17
N PRO A 109 -7.85 8.52 20.35
CA PRO A 109 -9.26 8.43 19.98
C PRO A 109 -10.08 9.43 20.79
N VAL A 110 -11.02 10.09 20.13
CA VAL A 110 -12.02 10.90 20.82
C VAL A 110 -13.24 10.03 21.09
N TRP A 111 -13.55 9.83 22.36
CA TRP A 111 -14.79 9.19 22.78
C TRP A 111 -15.89 10.25 22.89
N SER A 112 -17.00 10.05 22.22
CA SER A 112 -18.09 11.02 22.15
C SER A 112 -19.46 10.38 22.29
N GLY A 113 -20.42 11.20 22.74
CA GLY A 113 -21.83 10.87 22.93
C GLY A 113 -22.60 12.12 23.31
N THR A 114 -23.93 12.12 23.17
CA THR A 114 -24.76 13.27 23.49
C THR A 114 -24.69 13.60 24.98
N GLY A 115 -24.16 14.78 25.31
CA GLY A 115 -24.02 15.23 26.69
C GLY A 115 -22.89 14.61 27.49
N LEU A 116 -22.06 13.76 26.85
CA LEU A 116 -20.86 13.19 27.47
C LEU A 116 -19.83 14.29 27.77
N THR A 117 -19.33 14.33 28.99
CA THR A 117 -18.26 15.27 29.40
C THR A 117 -17.23 14.58 30.28
N TYR A 118 -15.95 14.88 30.03
CA TYR A 118 -14.81 14.40 30.83
C TYR A 118 -13.68 15.44 30.80
N THR A 119 -12.82 15.43 31.82
CA THR A 119 -11.72 16.41 31.93
C THR A 119 -10.46 16.02 31.17
N ASN A 120 -10.18 14.72 31.03
CA ASN A 120 -9.07 14.20 30.22
C ASN A 120 -9.61 13.08 29.35
N THR A 121 -9.08 12.93 28.15
CA THR A 121 -9.51 11.84 27.28
C THR A 121 -9.28 10.48 27.96
N PRO A 122 -10.33 9.69 28.16
CA PRO A 122 -10.22 8.38 28.78
C PRO A 122 -9.70 7.31 27.77
N ALA A 123 -9.54 7.69 26.52
CA ALA A 123 -9.23 6.75 25.42
C ALA A 123 -7.78 6.86 24.99
N THR A 124 -7.15 5.71 24.79
CA THR A 124 -5.84 5.56 24.16
C THR A 124 -5.95 4.61 22.99
N GLY A 125 -5.21 4.85 21.93
CA GLY A 125 -5.25 4.04 20.73
C GLY A 125 -3.88 3.77 20.15
N SER A 126 -3.76 2.61 19.52
CA SER A 126 -2.62 2.26 18.68
C SER A 126 -3.09 1.65 17.39
N TYR A 127 -2.28 1.76 16.35
CA TYR A 127 -2.60 1.16 15.06
C TYR A 127 -1.33 0.74 14.30
N ILE A 128 -1.53 -0.20 13.39
CA ILE A 128 -0.61 -0.59 12.34
C ILE A 128 -1.31 -0.37 11.00
N LYS A 129 -0.62 0.24 10.03
CA LYS A 129 -1.15 0.42 8.67
C LYS A 129 -0.25 -0.28 7.66
N ILE A 130 -0.83 -1.14 6.83
CA ILE A 130 -0.15 -1.84 5.73
C ILE A 130 -0.96 -1.59 4.46
N GLY A 131 -0.45 -0.74 3.57
CA GLY A 131 -1.25 -0.25 2.45
C GLY A 131 -2.54 0.41 2.96
N ASN A 132 -3.69 -0.08 2.53
CA ASN A 132 -4.99 0.41 2.99
C ASN A 132 -5.59 -0.42 4.16
N LEU A 133 -4.92 -1.48 4.60
CA LEU A 133 -5.35 -2.25 5.77
C LEU A 133 -4.86 -1.58 7.04
N VAL A 134 -5.77 -1.32 7.96
CA VAL A 134 -5.49 -0.76 9.29
C VAL A 134 -5.92 -1.74 10.36
N GLN A 135 -4.99 -2.15 11.20
CA GLN A 135 -5.27 -2.86 12.44
C GLN A 135 -5.25 -1.83 13.58
N VAL A 136 -6.31 -1.79 14.37
CA VAL A 136 -6.50 -0.81 15.45
C VAL A 136 -6.72 -1.51 16.77
N GLN A 137 -6.18 -0.94 17.80
CA GLN A 137 -6.48 -1.26 19.19
C GLN A 137 -6.83 0.02 19.94
N ILE A 138 -7.95 0.01 20.67
CA ILE A 138 -8.44 1.14 21.47
C ILE A 138 -8.78 0.64 22.86
N ASP A 139 -8.28 1.35 23.86
CA ASP A 139 -8.59 1.14 25.26
C ASP A 139 -9.24 2.41 25.83
N VAL A 140 -10.34 2.25 26.51
CA VAL A 140 -11.04 3.34 27.19
C VAL A 140 -11.21 2.97 28.65
N VAL A 141 -10.68 3.82 29.52
CA VAL A 141 -10.81 3.68 30.99
C VAL A 141 -11.62 4.87 31.50
N LEU A 142 -12.79 4.60 32.05
CA LEU A 142 -13.75 5.62 32.45
C LEU A 142 -13.31 6.31 33.75
N THR A 143 -12.24 7.10 33.64
CA THR A 143 -11.76 7.96 34.72
C THR A 143 -12.05 9.42 34.38
N ASN A 144 -12.39 10.24 35.37
CA ASN A 144 -12.65 11.67 35.18
C ASN A 144 -13.85 11.98 34.25
N VAL A 145 -14.81 11.09 34.15
CA VAL A 145 -16.07 11.33 33.46
C VAL A 145 -16.99 12.09 34.41
N SER A 146 -17.32 13.32 34.06
CA SER A 146 -18.21 14.15 34.88
C SER A 146 -19.70 13.99 34.52
N ASN A 147 -19.98 13.60 33.28
CA ASN A 147 -21.30 13.24 32.81
C ASN A 147 -21.20 12.19 31.72
N PHE A 148 -21.85 11.07 31.90
CA PHE A 148 -21.87 9.97 30.91
C PHE A 148 -22.80 10.26 29.72
N GLY A 149 -23.63 11.30 29.82
CA GLY A 149 -24.54 11.70 28.74
C GLY A 149 -25.68 10.70 28.50
N THR A 150 -26.33 10.91 27.38
CA THR A 150 -27.42 10.05 26.87
C THR A 150 -27.23 9.84 25.39
N GLY A 151 -27.55 8.69 24.88
CA GLY A 151 -27.40 8.40 23.44
C GLY A 151 -26.20 7.53 23.14
N GLN A 152 -26.06 7.22 21.87
CA GLN A 152 -25.05 6.30 21.37
C GLN A 152 -23.64 6.85 21.48
N TYR A 153 -22.72 6.02 21.92
CA TYR A 153 -21.30 6.34 21.94
C TYR A 153 -20.61 6.07 20.61
N SER A 154 -19.58 6.85 20.36
CA SER A 154 -18.68 6.68 19.22
C SER A 154 -17.24 6.97 19.58
N LEU A 155 -16.33 6.43 18.75
CA LEU A 155 -14.90 6.65 18.82
C LEU A 155 -14.36 7.11 17.47
N THR A 156 -13.36 7.99 17.49
CA THR A 156 -12.67 8.34 16.26
C THR A 156 -11.64 7.28 15.88
N LEU A 157 -11.47 7.11 14.59
CA LEU A 157 -10.48 6.22 13.95
C LEU A 157 -9.23 7.01 13.53
N PRO A 158 -8.08 6.35 13.35
CA PRO A 158 -6.87 7.00 12.85
C PRO A 158 -6.99 7.42 11.37
N PHE A 159 -7.80 6.73 10.57
CA PHE A 159 -8.07 7.01 9.16
C PHE A 159 -9.54 6.78 8.83
N ALA A 160 -10.03 7.48 7.80
CA ALA A 160 -11.40 7.29 7.33
C ALA A 160 -11.59 5.86 6.78
N SER A 161 -12.74 5.25 7.10
CA SER A 161 -13.09 3.93 6.55
C SER A 161 -13.49 4.07 5.09
N LYS A 162 -13.00 3.16 4.24
CA LYS A 162 -13.39 3.09 2.83
C LYS A 162 -14.78 2.50 2.61
N TYR A 163 -15.16 1.58 3.45
CA TYR A 163 -16.38 0.80 3.28
C TYR A 163 -17.30 0.91 4.50
N HIS A 164 -18.58 0.65 4.24
CA HIS A 164 -19.54 0.35 5.27
C HIS A 164 -19.25 -1.05 5.83
N THR A 165 -18.92 -1.16 7.10
CA THR A 165 -18.57 -2.46 7.68
C THR A 165 -18.84 -2.49 9.18
N ASP A 166 -19.19 -3.66 9.68
CA ASP A 166 -19.20 -3.97 11.09
C ASP A 166 -17.87 -4.62 11.47
N VAL A 167 -17.26 -4.17 12.54
CA VAL A 167 -16.05 -4.71 13.10
C VAL A 167 -16.32 -5.32 14.46
N TYR A 168 -15.78 -6.48 14.69
CA TYR A 168 -15.97 -7.27 15.90
C TYR A 168 -14.64 -7.38 16.65
N GLY A 169 -14.67 -7.63 17.94
CA GLY A 169 -13.48 -7.78 18.76
C GLY A 169 -13.38 -6.73 19.88
N GLY A 170 -14.54 -6.27 20.35
CA GLY A 170 -14.62 -5.40 21.52
C GLY A 170 -15.29 -6.09 22.71
N SER A 171 -15.00 -5.56 23.89
CA SER A 171 -15.67 -5.91 25.15
C SER A 171 -15.76 -4.70 26.06
N VAL A 172 -16.81 -4.63 26.85
CA VAL A 172 -16.93 -3.70 27.97
C VAL A 172 -17.00 -4.46 29.28
N HIS A 173 -16.39 -3.91 30.30
CA HIS A 173 -16.13 -4.51 31.58
C HIS A 173 -16.76 -3.65 32.67
N ASP A 174 -17.77 -4.19 33.35
CA ASP A 174 -18.31 -3.61 34.59
C ASP A 174 -17.39 -3.98 35.75
N ILE A 175 -16.60 -3.02 36.20
CA ILE A 175 -15.65 -3.22 37.33
C ILE A 175 -16.31 -2.85 38.64
N THR A 176 -17.36 -2.06 38.61
CA THR A 176 -17.97 -1.48 39.80
C THR A 176 -18.94 -2.41 40.49
N ASN A 177 -19.47 -3.38 39.78
CA ASN A 177 -20.51 -4.27 40.25
C ASN A 177 -19.97 -5.68 40.53
N GLN A 178 -19.04 -5.84 41.40
CA GLN A 178 -18.43 -7.08 41.99
C GLN A 178 -18.57 -8.42 41.21
N GLY A 179 -19.24 -8.45 40.10
CA GLY A 179 -19.35 -9.51 39.13
C GLY A 179 -18.50 -9.12 37.91
N ILE A 180 -17.64 -9.97 37.47
CA ILE A 180 -16.81 -9.75 36.27
C ILE A 180 -17.73 -9.98 35.07
N ASP A 181 -18.65 -9.04 34.84
CA ASP A 181 -19.52 -9.12 33.67
C ASP A 181 -18.84 -8.46 32.47
N HIS A 182 -18.60 -9.29 31.45
CA HIS A 182 -18.07 -8.86 30.18
C HIS A 182 -19.17 -8.89 29.13
N TYR A 183 -19.34 -7.79 28.44
CA TYR A 183 -20.28 -7.68 27.32
C TYR A 183 -19.50 -7.48 26.02
N SER A 184 -19.88 -8.21 25.00
CA SER A 184 -19.24 -8.09 23.69
C SER A 184 -19.70 -6.85 22.96
N LEU A 185 -18.76 -6.17 22.29
CA LEU A 185 -19.00 -4.97 21.52
C LEU A 185 -18.68 -5.19 20.04
N LYS A 186 -19.36 -4.45 19.18
CA LYS A 186 -18.97 -4.24 17.79
C LYS A 186 -18.89 -2.75 17.47
N GLY A 187 -18.12 -2.42 16.47
CA GLY A 187 -18.08 -1.10 15.86
C GLY A 187 -18.80 -1.10 14.52
N HIS A 188 -19.51 -0.03 14.22
CA HIS A 188 -20.11 0.19 12.93
C HIS A 188 -19.46 1.38 12.25
N LEU A 189 -18.86 1.13 11.08
CA LEU A 189 -18.12 2.10 10.29
C LEU A 189 -18.92 2.49 9.05
N ALA A 190 -19.03 3.79 8.79
CA ALA A 190 -19.59 4.31 7.57
C ALA A 190 -18.49 4.71 6.58
N PRO A 191 -18.72 4.65 5.25
CA PRO A 191 -17.76 5.10 4.26
C PRO A 191 -17.36 6.56 4.46
N SER A 192 -16.10 6.87 4.20
CA SER A 192 -15.50 8.21 4.33
C SER A 192 -15.64 8.84 5.72
N SER A 193 -15.88 8.00 6.74
CA SER A 193 -16.02 8.45 8.13
C SER A 193 -14.81 8.07 8.97
N ILE A 194 -14.33 9.01 9.76
CA ILE A 194 -13.36 8.79 10.82
C ILE A 194 -14.01 8.44 12.16
N THR A 195 -15.32 8.26 12.18
CA THR A 195 -16.06 7.96 13.41
C THR A 195 -16.71 6.60 13.31
N MET A 196 -16.48 5.78 14.32
CA MET A 196 -17.09 4.47 14.52
C MET A 196 -18.13 4.57 15.64
N THR A 197 -19.37 4.14 15.39
CA THR A 197 -20.38 3.98 16.44
C THR A 197 -20.21 2.63 17.13
N ILE A 198 -20.48 2.58 18.43
CA ILE A 198 -20.28 1.40 19.26
C ILE A 198 -21.64 0.76 19.57
N TRP A 199 -21.69 -0.55 19.43
CA TRP A 199 -22.88 -1.35 19.65
C TRP A 199 -22.59 -2.51 20.60
N ASN A 200 -23.52 -2.78 21.49
CA ASN A 200 -23.54 -3.97 22.32
C ASN A 200 -24.10 -5.14 21.51
N LEU A 201 -23.41 -6.27 21.55
CA LEU A 201 -23.89 -7.52 20.98
C LEU A 201 -24.81 -8.20 21.99
N ALA A 202 -26.09 -7.91 21.93
CA ALA A 202 -27.07 -8.53 22.80
C ALA A 202 -27.25 -10.02 22.46
N SER A 203 -27.36 -10.86 23.50
CA SER A 203 -27.37 -12.32 23.34
C SER A 203 -28.66 -12.90 22.75
N ALA A 204 -29.67 -12.12 22.45
CA ALA A 204 -30.98 -12.71 22.21
C ALA A 204 -31.77 -12.30 20.96
N ALA A 205 -31.62 -11.11 20.39
CA ALA A 205 -32.43 -10.75 19.22
C ALA A 205 -31.96 -9.58 18.36
N GLN A 206 -31.35 -8.56 18.92
CA GLN A 206 -30.90 -7.38 18.16
C GLN A 206 -29.71 -6.74 18.85
N ASP A 207 -28.78 -6.23 18.05
CA ASP A 207 -27.70 -5.39 18.56
C ASP A 207 -28.30 -4.05 19.02
N GLU A 208 -27.81 -3.55 20.14
CA GLU A 208 -28.26 -2.29 20.72
C GLU A 208 -27.13 -1.26 20.73
N PRO A 209 -27.42 0.01 20.45
CA PRO A 209 -26.44 1.07 20.61
C PRO A 209 -25.85 1.07 22.03
N MET A 210 -24.52 1.10 22.14
CA MET A 210 -23.90 1.30 23.44
C MET A 210 -24.18 2.73 23.94
N THR A 211 -24.79 2.83 25.11
CA THR A 211 -25.14 4.06 25.78
C THR A 211 -24.71 4.02 27.24
N HIS A 212 -24.98 5.08 28.00
CA HIS A 212 -24.72 5.07 29.45
C HIS A 212 -25.38 3.90 30.17
N ASN A 213 -26.57 3.46 29.75
CA ASN A 213 -27.35 2.42 30.43
C ASN A 213 -27.36 1.07 29.69
N THR A 214 -26.62 0.94 28.60
CA THR A 214 -26.59 -0.28 27.78
C THR A 214 -25.16 -0.65 27.46
N PRO A 215 -24.70 -1.87 27.80
CA PRO A 215 -25.44 -3.02 28.33
C PRO A 215 -25.72 -2.96 29.85
N PHE A 216 -25.12 -2.03 30.57
CA PHE A 216 -25.31 -1.80 32.00
C PHE A 216 -25.08 -0.31 32.30
N ASN A 217 -25.34 0.13 33.51
CA ASN A 217 -25.06 1.51 33.91
C ASN A 217 -23.56 1.74 34.05
N LEU A 218 -22.96 2.43 33.08
CA LEU A 218 -21.55 2.76 33.11
C LEU A 218 -21.20 3.65 34.29
N ALA A 219 -20.10 3.35 34.95
CA ALA A 219 -19.58 4.06 36.10
C ALA A 219 -18.08 4.37 35.97
N GLN A 220 -17.55 5.14 36.91
CA GLN A 220 -16.11 5.39 37.00
C GLN A 220 -15.37 4.08 37.18
N ALA A 221 -14.19 3.95 36.56
CA ALA A 221 -13.32 2.80 36.50
C ALA A 221 -13.75 1.68 35.56
N ASP A 222 -14.97 1.66 35.02
CA ASP A 222 -15.31 0.71 33.97
C ASP A 222 -14.41 0.89 32.75
N ARG A 223 -14.25 -0.14 31.98
CA ARG A 223 -13.35 -0.15 30.82
C ARG A 223 -14.03 -0.77 29.63
N PHE A 224 -13.69 -0.28 28.45
CA PHE A 224 -13.94 -1.02 27.23
C PHE A 224 -12.72 -1.01 26.31
N HIS A 225 -12.59 -2.09 25.58
CA HIS A 225 -11.50 -2.38 24.68
C HIS A 225 -12.05 -2.76 23.32
N MET A 226 -11.39 -2.32 22.27
CA MET A 226 -11.71 -2.74 20.90
C MET A 226 -10.44 -3.04 20.13
N SER A 227 -10.42 -4.19 19.46
CA SER A 227 -9.32 -4.60 18.57
C SER A 227 -9.90 -5.14 17.28
N PHE A 228 -9.62 -4.49 16.17
CA PHE A 228 -10.21 -4.82 14.86
C PHE A 228 -9.38 -4.33 13.69
N SER A 229 -9.73 -4.80 12.50
CA SER A 229 -9.13 -4.34 11.24
C SER A 229 -10.18 -3.78 10.30
N TYR A 230 -9.79 -2.80 9.49
CA TYR A 230 -10.64 -2.25 8.44
C TYR A 230 -9.80 -1.74 7.27
N ILE A 231 -10.45 -1.46 6.13
CA ILE A 231 -9.81 -0.85 4.96
C ILE A 231 -10.06 0.66 5.00
N CYS A 232 -9.00 1.45 4.99
CA CYS A 232 -9.06 2.90 4.91
C CYS A 232 -9.03 3.41 3.45
N GLU A 233 -9.36 4.69 3.29
CA GLU A 233 -9.21 5.40 2.01
C GLU A 233 -7.77 5.54 1.55
#